data_5a38bbe98837191906160be87e394019
#
_entry.id   5a38bbe98837191906160be87e394019
#
_cell.length_a   1.000
_cell.length_b   1.000
_cell.length_c   1.000
_cell.angle_alpha   90.00
_cell.angle_beta   90.00
_cell.angle_gamma   90.00
#
_symmetry.space_group_name_H-M   'P 1'
#
loop_
_entity.id
_entity.type
_entity.pdbx_description
1 polymer ?
#
loop_
_entity_poly.entity_id
_entity_poly.type
_entity_poly.pdbx_seq_one_letter_code
_entity_poly.pdbx_strand_id
1 'polypeptide(L)'
;MSDVASPMRILVVDDHPVFREGVAALVSGESDMSIVAQASNGREAIQQFRTHQPDITLMDLQLPEMNGLDALSAIRGEFPEARIIVLTTYAGDMQVLRAIKAGARGYLLKNTLHKELVDTIRAVHAGKKYISTEASFELAEHASDDVLTPAEVRVLRLIAEGNANKEIAAQLSVREDTVKSQVRNILSKLGAKDRTHAAMIGLKRGIIELERS
;
A
#
# COMPACT_ATOMS: atom_id res chain seq x y z
N MET A 1 -38.18 18.66 11.15
CA MET A 1 -37.85 17.43 10.41
C MET A 1 -36.34 17.42 10.31
N SER A 2 -35.66 16.58 11.11
CA SER A 2 -34.23 16.48 11.07
C SER A 2 -33.85 15.85 9.74
N ASP A 3 -33.07 16.57 8.96
CA ASP A 3 -32.45 16.07 7.74
C ASP A 3 -31.48 14.93 8.15
N VAL A 4 -31.95 13.69 8.05
CA VAL A 4 -31.11 12.52 8.31
C VAL A 4 -30.16 12.45 7.13
N ALA A 5 -28.96 12.98 7.29
CA ALA A 5 -27.90 12.89 6.28
C ALA A 5 -27.77 11.40 5.87
N SER A 6 -27.75 11.14 4.56
CA SER A 6 -27.57 9.79 4.05
C SER A 6 -26.27 9.20 4.60
N PRO A 7 -26.25 7.92 5.01
CA PRO A 7 -25.03 7.31 5.55
C PRO A 7 -23.89 7.33 4.52
N MET A 8 -22.66 7.54 5.00
CA MET A 8 -21.45 7.46 4.19
C MET A 8 -21.34 6.09 3.53
N ARG A 9 -21.19 6.07 2.23
CA ARG A 9 -21.16 4.86 1.40
C ARG A 9 -19.74 4.35 1.26
N ILE A 10 -19.47 3.13 1.73
CA ILE A 10 -18.13 2.57 1.85
C ILE A 10 -17.98 1.35 0.93
N LEU A 11 -16.91 1.33 0.14
CA LEU A 11 -16.40 0.16 -0.57
C LEU A 11 -15.24 -0.44 0.23
N VAL A 12 -15.28 -1.75 0.48
CA VAL A 12 -14.21 -2.49 1.16
C VAL A 12 -13.52 -3.41 0.17
N VAL A 13 -12.18 -3.28 0.05
CA VAL A 13 -11.36 -4.06 -0.88
C VAL A 13 -10.25 -4.78 -0.10
N ASP A 14 -10.35 -6.10 -0.03
CA ASP A 14 -9.39 -6.98 0.65
C ASP A 14 -9.59 -8.42 0.16
N ASP A 15 -8.53 -9.20 -0.02
CA ASP A 15 -8.64 -10.59 -0.47
C ASP A 15 -8.98 -11.57 0.67
N HIS A 16 -8.91 -11.13 1.94
CA HIS A 16 -9.22 -11.93 3.12
C HIS A 16 -10.70 -11.77 3.55
N PRO A 17 -11.58 -12.78 3.40
CA PRO A 17 -12.99 -12.66 3.74
C PRO A 17 -13.23 -12.29 5.20
N VAL A 18 -12.49 -12.91 6.14
CA VAL A 18 -12.63 -12.64 7.59
C VAL A 18 -12.32 -11.16 7.92
N PHE A 19 -11.36 -10.57 7.22
CA PHE A 19 -11.03 -9.17 7.40
C PHE A 19 -12.17 -8.27 6.91
N ARG A 20 -12.73 -8.55 5.73
CA ARG A 20 -13.89 -7.79 5.21
C ARG A 20 -15.10 -7.89 6.14
N GLU A 21 -15.38 -9.09 6.71
CA GLU A 21 -16.44 -9.27 7.71
C GLU A 21 -16.17 -8.47 8.99
N GLY A 22 -14.92 -8.43 9.46
CA GLY A 22 -14.52 -7.62 10.60
C GLY A 22 -14.71 -6.13 10.38
N VAL A 23 -14.33 -5.62 9.21
CA VAL A 23 -14.59 -4.21 8.81
C VAL A 23 -16.10 -3.96 8.71
N ALA A 24 -16.87 -4.90 8.14
CA ALA A 24 -18.31 -4.78 8.03
C ALA A 24 -18.99 -4.69 9.41
N ALA A 25 -18.53 -5.48 10.37
CA ALA A 25 -19.03 -5.44 11.75
C ALA A 25 -18.74 -4.09 12.42
N LEU A 26 -17.55 -3.51 12.24
CA LEU A 26 -17.19 -2.19 12.76
C LEU A 26 -18.06 -1.09 12.16
N VAL A 27 -18.25 -1.10 10.84
CA VAL A 27 -19.04 -0.10 10.12
C VAL A 27 -20.53 -0.22 10.47
N SER A 28 -21.06 -1.44 10.59
CA SER A 28 -22.49 -1.65 10.93
C SER A 28 -22.88 -1.18 12.34
N GLY A 29 -21.89 -1.00 13.22
CA GLY A 29 -22.11 -0.39 14.54
C GLY A 29 -22.38 1.12 14.48
N GLU A 30 -22.14 1.77 13.34
CA GLU A 30 -22.23 3.22 13.16
C GLU A 30 -23.44 3.58 12.30
N SER A 31 -24.33 4.45 12.80
CA SER A 31 -25.55 4.83 12.09
C SER A 31 -25.32 5.77 10.89
N ASP A 32 -24.14 6.39 10.82
CA ASP A 32 -23.73 7.34 9.78
C ASP A 32 -22.92 6.70 8.65
N MET A 33 -22.78 5.35 8.62
CA MET A 33 -21.98 4.61 7.65
C MET A 33 -22.71 3.39 7.10
N SER A 34 -22.42 3.00 5.86
CA SER A 34 -22.92 1.76 5.25
C SER A 34 -21.92 1.19 4.23
N ILE A 35 -21.75 -0.12 4.22
CA ILE A 35 -21.00 -0.80 3.16
C ILE A 35 -21.93 -1.00 1.96
N VAL A 36 -21.54 -0.41 0.83
CA VAL A 36 -22.33 -0.49 -0.42
C VAL A 36 -21.77 -1.52 -1.39
N ALA A 37 -20.48 -1.90 -1.26
CA ALA A 37 -19.88 -2.92 -2.08
C ALA A 37 -18.64 -3.52 -1.39
N GLN A 38 -18.23 -4.70 -1.85
CA GLN A 38 -16.99 -5.37 -1.48
C GLN A 38 -16.27 -5.84 -2.74
N ALA A 39 -14.93 -5.96 -2.67
CA ALA A 39 -14.11 -6.52 -3.72
C ALA A 39 -12.97 -7.33 -3.13
N SER A 40 -12.46 -8.32 -3.87
CA SER A 40 -11.39 -9.23 -3.45
C SER A 40 -10.07 -9.02 -4.22
N ASN A 41 -10.07 -8.19 -5.24
CA ASN A 41 -8.91 -7.83 -6.07
C ASN A 41 -9.04 -6.43 -6.66
N GLY A 42 -7.96 -5.91 -7.23
CA GLY A 42 -7.94 -4.55 -7.76
C GLY A 42 -8.85 -4.33 -8.97
N ARG A 43 -9.08 -5.36 -9.81
CA ARG A 43 -9.99 -5.25 -10.97
C ARG A 43 -11.43 -5.11 -10.52
N GLU A 44 -11.86 -5.96 -9.58
CA GLU A 44 -13.17 -5.85 -8.94
C GLU A 44 -13.35 -4.50 -8.26
N ALA A 45 -12.31 -4.01 -7.55
CA ALA A 45 -12.35 -2.71 -6.89
C ALA A 45 -12.70 -1.57 -7.86
N ILE A 46 -12.05 -1.51 -9.02
CA ILE A 46 -12.34 -0.51 -10.06
C ILE A 46 -13.78 -0.65 -10.56
N GLN A 47 -14.24 -1.88 -10.83
CA GLN A 47 -15.61 -2.12 -11.29
C GLN A 47 -16.65 -1.72 -10.25
N GLN A 48 -16.46 -2.11 -8.98
CA GLN A 48 -17.37 -1.76 -7.89
C GLN A 48 -17.37 -0.25 -7.63
N PHE A 49 -16.22 0.40 -7.72
CA PHE A 49 -16.14 1.86 -7.60
C PHE A 49 -16.98 2.56 -8.68
N ARG A 50 -16.84 2.16 -9.96
CA ARG A 50 -17.62 2.72 -11.07
C ARG A 50 -19.13 2.56 -10.87
N THR A 51 -19.54 1.37 -10.42
CA THR A 51 -20.95 1.04 -10.24
C THR A 51 -21.58 1.77 -9.05
N HIS A 52 -20.87 1.82 -7.94
CA HIS A 52 -21.46 2.27 -6.67
C HIS A 52 -21.07 3.70 -6.29
N GLN A 53 -20.03 4.30 -6.90
CA GLN A 53 -19.53 5.65 -6.57
C GLN A 53 -19.49 5.89 -5.04
N PRO A 54 -18.69 5.11 -4.28
CA PRO A 54 -18.64 5.20 -2.83
C PRO A 54 -18.03 6.54 -2.38
N ASP A 55 -18.43 7.01 -1.20
CA ASP A 55 -17.82 8.19 -0.57
C ASP A 55 -16.41 7.92 -0.08
N ILE A 56 -16.19 6.68 0.41
CA ILE A 56 -14.89 6.19 0.91
C ILE A 56 -14.61 4.80 0.34
N THR A 57 -13.39 4.57 -0.07
CA THR A 57 -12.88 3.23 -0.39
C THR A 57 -11.80 2.84 0.61
N LEU A 58 -11.97 1.69 1.26
CA LEU A 58 -10.95 1.04 2.08
C LEU A 58 -10.22 0.04 1.20
N MET A 59 -8.92 0.22 0.97
CA MET A 59 -8.15 -0.50 -0.04
C MET A 59 -6.93 -1.19 0.57
N ASP A 60 -6.91 -2.52 0.54
CA ASP A 60 -5.66 -3.25 0.78
C ASP A 60 -4.69 -3.04 -0.39
N LEU A 61 -3.41 -2.95 -0.09
CA LEU A 61 -2.36 -2.89 -1.11
C LEU A 61 -2.01 -4.27 -1.66
N GLN A 62 -2.07 -5.31 -0.82
CA GLN A 62 -1.66 -6.66 -1.17
C GLN A 62 -2.83 -7.49 -1.70
N LEU A 63 -3.24 -7.22 -2.92
CA LEU A 63 -4.32 -7.91 -3.62
C LEU A 63 -3.79 -8.85 -4.71
N PRO A 64 -4.47 -9.96 -5.01
CA PRO A 64 -4.17 -10.81 -6.15
C PRO A 64 -4.52 -10.13 -7.48
N GLU A 65 -3.95 -10.60 -8.58
CA GLU A 65 -4.17 -10.17 -9.97
C GLU A 65 -3.74 -8.72 -10.25
N MET A 66 -4.32 -7.76 -9.54
CA MET A 66 -3.99 -6.34 -9.62
C MET A 66 -3.83 -5.82 -8.19
N ASN A 67 -2.64 -5.32 -7.85
CA ASN A 67 -2.38 -4.77 -6.52
C ASN A 67 -3.21 -3.51 -6.23
N GLY A 68 -3.38 -3.20 -4.94
CA GLY A 68 -4.22 -2.08 -4.53
C GLY A 68 -3.68 -0.70 -4.92
N LEU A 69 -2.35 -0.56 -5.08
CA LEU A 69 -1.75 0.71 -5.52
C LEU A 69 -2.08 1.03 -6.98
N ASP A 70 -2.05 0.00 -7.85
CA ASP A 70 -2.44 0.14 -9.26
C ASP A 70 -3.94 0.43 -9.38
N ALA A 71 -4.77 -0.28 -8.59
CA ALA A 71 -6.21 -0.02 -8.53
C ALA A 71 -6.52 1.42 -8.03
N LEU A 72 -5.83 1.88 -6.97
CA LEU A 72 -5.93 3.24 -6.46
C LEU A 72 -5.57 4.25 -7.54
N SER A 73 -4.45 4.04 -8.23
CA SER A 73 -3.98 4.92 -9.31
C SER A 73 -5.00 4.99 -10.47
N ALA A 74 -5.57 3.84 -10.86
CA ALA A 74 -6.58 3.77 -11.91
C ALA A 74 -7.88 4.49 -11.50
N ILE A 75 -8.39 4.25 -10.27
CA ILE A 75 -9.58 4.92 -9.74
C ILE A 75 -9.34 6.43 -9.67
N ARG A 76 -8.21 6.88 -9.14
CA ARG A 76 -7.87 8.32 -9.03
C ARG A 76 -7.68 8.99 -10.39
N GLY A 77 -7.18 8.24 -11.39
CA GLY A 77 -7.06 8.74 -12.77
C GLY A 77 -8.41 9.00 -13.42
N GLU A 78 -9.43 8.18 -13.14
CA GLU A 78 -10.78 8.31 -13.66
C GLU A 78 -11.66 9.21 -12.79
N PHE A 79 -11.48 9.14 -11.47
CA PHE A 79 -12.25 9.89 -10.45
C PHE A 79 -11.31 10.70 -9.54
N PRO A 80 -10.88 11.89 -9.95
CA PRO A 80 -9.90 12.71 -9.22
C PRO A 80 -10.29 13.04 -7.77
N GLU A 81 -11.57 13.03 -7.42
CA GLU A 81 -12.06 13.32 -6.07
C GLU A 81 -12.28 12.06 -5.21
N ALA A 82 -11.98 10.87 -5.75
CA ALA A 82 -12.13 9.63 -4.99
C ALA A 82 -11.32 9.68 -3.68
N ARG A 83 -11.98 9.33 -2.56
CA ARG A 83 -11.36 9.28 -1.24
C ARG A 83 -11.01 7.84 -0.91
N ILE A 84 -9.72 7.52 -0.95
CA ILE A 84 -9.22 6.17 -0.74
C ILE A 84 -8.35 6.16 0.52
N ILE A 85 -8.69 5.28 1.46
CA ILE A 85 -7.92 4.96 2.66
C ILE A 85 -7.24 3.63 2.41
N VAL A 86 -5.92 3.63 2.44
CA VAL A 86 -5.11 2.43 2.31
C VAL A 86 -5.08 1.68 3.64
N LEU A 87 -5.32 0.37 3.58
CA LEU A 87 -5.20 -0.57 4.69
C LEU A 87 -4.05 -1.54 4.38
N THR A 88 -3.11 -1.70 5.30
CA THR A 88 -1.96 -2.59 5.08
C THR A 88 -1.50 -3.24 6.38
N THR A 89 -0.81 -4.36 6.26
CA THR A 89 -0.15 -5.02 7.40
C THR A 89 1.21 -4.42 7.72
N TYR A 90 1.80 -3.65 6.80
CA TYR A 90 3.16 -3.12 6.94
C TYR A 90 3.17 -1.58 6.76
N ALA A 91 3.94 -0.92 7.63
CA ALA A 91 4.15 0.53 7.61
C ALA A 91 5.39 0.95 6.79
N GLY A 92 5.86 0.13 5.84
CA GLY A 92 7.08 0.46 5.08
C GLY A 92 7.02 1.86 4.46
N ASP A 93 8.01 2.71 4.75
CA ASP A 93 8.09 4.11 4.32
C ASP A 93 7.86 4.30 2.82
N MET A 94 8.41 3.42 1.99
CA MET A 94 8.27 3.49 0.54
C MET A 94 6.85 3.14 0.07
N GLN A 95 6.15 2.22 0.75
CA GLN A 95 4.74 1.93 0.44
C GLN A 95 3.84 3.13 0.80
N VAL A 96 4.06 3.71 1.99
CA VAL A 96 3.34 4.92 2.42
C VAL A 96 3.55 6.06 1.41
N LEU A 97 4.80 6.33 1.01
CA LEU A 97 5.12 7.37 0.03
C LEU A 97 4.46 7.12 -1.33
N ARG A 98 4.46 5.87 -1.83
CA ARG A 98 3.81 5.52 -3.09
C ARG A 98 2.30 5.74 -3.00
N ALA A 99 1.65 5.30 -1.92
CA ALA A 99 0.23 5.48 -1.71
C ALA A 99 -0.16 6.97 -1.66
N ILE A 100 0.61 7.79 -0.93
CA ILE A 100 0.39 9.25 -0.87
C ILE A 100 0.55 9.90 -2.25
N LYS A 101 1.61 9.55 -2.99
CA LYS A 101 1.85 10.06 -4.35
C LYS A 101 0.76 9.64 -5.34
N ALA A 102 0.22 8.43 -5.20
CA ALA A 102 -0.90 7.93 -5.99
C ALA A 102 -2.24 8.59 -5.61
N GLY A 103 -2.27 9.38 -4.53
CA GLY A 103 -3.43 10.18 -4.13
C GLY A 103 -4.28 9.57 -3.01
N ALA A 104 -3.75 8.64 -2.24
CA ALA A 104 -4.40 8.17 -1.02
C ALA A 104 -4.70 9.34 -0.08
N ARG A 105 -5.88 9.32 0.54
CA ARG A 105 -6.32 10.32 1.52
C ARG A 105 -6.15 9.83 2.95
N GLY A 106 -6.04 8.52 3.15
CA GLY A 106 -5.76 7.90 4.43
C GLY A 106 -4.80 6.73 4.30
N TYR A 107 -4.06 6.44 5.37
CA TYR A 107 -3.18 5.29 5.49
C TYR A 107 -3.24 4.73 6.91
N LEU A 108 -3.73 3.49 7.04
CA LEU A 108 -3.90 2.79 8.30
C LEU A 108 -3.23 1.42 8.29
N LEU A 109 -2.75 1.01 9.44
CA LEU A 109 -2.30 -0.36 9.65
C LEU A 109 -3.48 -1.27 10.05
N LYS A 110 -3.53 -2.48 9.49
CA LYS A 110 -4.59 -3.46 9.79
C LYS A 110 -4.65 -3.87 11.27
N ASN A 111 -3.55 -3.76 12.02
CA ASN A 111 -3.48 -4.07 13.44
C ASN A 111 -4.11 -2.99 14.35
N THR A 112 -4.29 -1.75 13.88
CA THR A 112 -4.86 -0.65 14.65
C THR A 112 -6.32 -0.34 14.30
N LEU A 113 -6.89 -1.02 13.31
CA LEU A 113 -8.20 -0.69 12.72
C LEU A 113 -9.33 -0.54 13.73
N HIS A 114 -9.47 -1.44 14.70
CA HIS A 114 -10.56 -1.41 15.68
C HIS A 114 -10.58 -0.12 16.54
N LYS A 115 -9.48 0.61 16.57
CA LYS A 115 -9.35 1.87 17.33
C LYS A 115 -9.50 3.11 16.45
N GLU A 116 -9.04 3.04 15.21
CA GLU A 116 -8.79 4.24 14.39
C GLU A 116 -9.67 4.30 13.13
N LEU A 117 -10.27 3.17 12.69
CA LEU A 117 -10.94 3.09 11.39
C LEU A 117 -12.10 4.08 11.26
N VAL A 118 -13.02 4.07 12.23
CA VAL A 118 -14.24 4.88 12.19
C VAL A 118 -13.90 6.37 12.17
N ASP A 119 -12.98 6.79 13.06
CA ASP A 119 -12.55 8.18 13.13
C ASP A 119 -11.81 8.61 11.86
N THR A 120 -11.01 7.72 11.28
CA THR A 120 -10.31 7.98 10.02
C THR A 120 -11.27 8.12 8.85
N ILE A 121 -12.30 7.27 8.77
CA ILE A 121 -13.35 7.38 7.74
C ILE A 121 -14.02 8.75 7.82
N ARG A 122 -14.44 9.17 9.03
CA ARG A 122 -15.07 10.49 9.24
C ARG A 122 -14.12 11.64 8.89
N ALA A 123 -12.86 11.56 9.29
CA ALA A 123 -11.85 12.58 8.98
C ALA A 123 -11.61 12.71 7.47
N VAL A 124 -11.46 11.58 6.77
CA VAL A 124 -11.23 11.57 5.32
C VAL A 124 -12.49 12.00 4.56
N HIS A 125 -13.67 11.61 5.01
CA HIS A 125 -14.93 12.07 4.44
C HIS A 125 -15.07 13.60 4.59
N ALA A 126 -14.65 14.16 5.72
CA ALA A 126 -14.60 15.61 5.95
C ALA A 126 -13.46 16.33 5.18
N GLY A 127 -12.75 15.64 4.28
CA GLY A 127 -11.71 16.21 3.44
C GLY A 127 -10.30 16.29 4.06
N LYS A 128 -10.10 15.79 5.30
CA LYS A 128 -8.79 15.74 5.94
C LYS A 128 -7.97 14.58 5.36
N LYS A 129 -6.65 14.70 5.44
CA LYS A 129 -5.74 13.57 5.22
C LYS A 129 -5.41 12.93 6.56
N TYR A 130 -5.24 11.61 6.56
CA TYR A 130 -4.88 10.85 7.75
C TYR A 130 -3.76 9.85 7.45
N ILE A 131 -2.73 9.86 8.27
CA ILE A 131 -1.65 8.87 8.25
C ILE A 131 -1.49 8.38 9.69
N SER A 132 -1.52 7.07 9.92
CA SER A 132 -1.33 6.52 11.27
C SER A 132 -0.01 6.97 11.89
N THR A 133 0.06 6.99 13.21
CA THR A 133 1.25 7.43 13.94
C THR A 133 2.47 6.59 13.55
N GLU A 134 2.30 5.26 13.44
CA GLU A 134 3.36 4.33 13.05
C GLU A 134 3.87 4.62 11.63
N ALA A 135 2.97 4.81 10.67
CA ALA A 135 3.35 5.14 9.30
C ALA A 135 4.05 6.51 9.20
N SER A 136 3.62 7.48 10.01
CA SER A 136 4.27 8.79 10.09
C SER A 136 5.67 8.71 10.69
N PHE A 137 5.86 7.86 11.70
CA PHE A 137 7.16 7.62 12.32
C PHE A 137 8.15 6.98 11.33
N GLU A 138 7.74 5.91 10.63
CA GLU A 138 8.56 5.25 9.59
C GLU A 138 8.97 6.23 8.48
N LEU A 139 8.05 7.11 8.05
CA LEU A 139 8.38 8.16 7.08
C LEU A 139 9.42 9.14 7.60
N ALA A 140 9.32 9.54 8.86
CA ALA A 140 10.23 10.51 9.47
C ALA A 140 11.62 9.90 9.71
N GLU A 141 11.69 8.64 10.15
CA GLU A 141 12.94 7.91 10.40
C GLU A 141 13.80 7.78 9.13
N HIS A 142 13.15 7.57 7.98
CA HIS A 142 13.84 7.35 6.70
C HIS A 142 13.83 8.57 5.76
N ALA A 143 13.40 9.74 6.24
CA ALA A 143 13.29 10.95 5.41
C ALA A 143 14.63 11.44 4.83
N SER A 144 15.75 11.11 5.49
CA SER A 144 17.11 11.50 5.07
C SER A 144 17.89 10.38 4.39
N ASP A 145 17.33 9.19 4.23
CA ASP A 145 18.03 8.06 3.65
C ASP A 145 18.26 8.23 2.13
N ASP A 146 19.38 7.71 1.66
CA ASP A 146 19.68 7.63 0.23
C ASP A 146 18.70 6.72 -0.50
N VAL A 147 18.01 7.27 -1.49
CA VAL A 147 17.04 6.51 -2.31
C VAL A 147 17.77 5.59 -3.29
N LEU A 148 17.32 4.34 -3.38
CA LEU A 148 17.82 3.42 -4.40
C LEU A 148 17.35 3.86 -5.80
N THR A 149 18.26 3.80 -6.77
CA THR A 149 17.90 4.02 -8.18
C THR A 149 17.03 2.88 -8.72
N PRO A 150 16.29 3.09 -9.81
CA PRO A 150 15.50 2.02 -10.43
C PRO A 150 16.33 0.77 -10.81
N ALA A 151 17.61 0.95 -11.17
CA ALA A 151 18.52 -0.16 -11.47
C ALA A 151 18.87 -0.95 -10.19
N GLU A 152 19.19 -0.25 -9.10
CA GLU A 152 19.46 -0.88 -7.80
C GLU A 152 18.23 -1.62 -7.24
N VAL A 153 17.02 -1.05 -7.41
CA VAL A 153 15.77 -1.73 -7.00
C VAL A 153 15.58 -3.04 -7.78
N ARG A 154 15.83 -3.06 -9.10
CA ARG A 154 15.76 -4.32 -9.89
C ARG A 154 16.76 -5.36 -9.39
N VAL A 155 18.00 -4.96 -9.11
CA VAL A 155 19.03 -5.87 -8.56
C VAL A 155 18.61 -6.37 -7.18
N LEU A 156 18.11 -5.51 -6.30
CA LEU A 156 17.66 -5.88 -4.96
C LEU A 156 16.49 -6.90 -5.00
N ARG A 157 15.57 -6.76 -5.95
CA ARG A 157 14.49 -7.74 -6.18
C ARG A 157 15.05 -9.11 -6.54
N LEU A 158 15.94 -9.18 -7.52
CA LEU A 158 16.58 -10.43 -7.93
C LEU A 158 17.41 -11.07 -6.81
N ILE A 159 18.02 -10.26 -5.95
CA ILE A 159 18.68 -10.75 -4.72
C ILE A 159 17.67 -11.39 -3.79
N ALA A 160 16.50 -10.77 -3.57
CA ALA A 160 15.45 -11.30 -2.69
C ALA A 160 14.84 -12.61 -3.23
N GLU A 161 14.85 -12.80 -4.55
CA GLU A 161 14.45 -14.05 -5.23
C GLU A 161 15.55 -15.15 -5.15
N GLY A 162 16.70 -14.86 -4.54
CA GLY A 162 17.78 -15.83 -4.33
C GLY A 162 18.82 -15.92 -5.45
N ASN A 163 18.77 -15.10 -6.50
CA ASN A 163 19.67 -15.15 -7.65
C ASN A 163 21.11 -14.75 -7.28
N ALA A 164 22.10 -15.50 -7.76
CA ALA A 164 23.53 -15.13 -7.67
C ALA A 164 23.89 -14.00 -8.65
N ASN A 165 25.00 -13.28 -8.40
CA ASN A 165 25.40 -12.14 -9.24
C ASN A 165 25.52 -12.49 -10.74
N LYS A 166 25.96 -13.70 -11.06
CA LYS A 166 26.05 -14.20 -12.44
C LYS A 166 24.68 -14.35 -13.09
N GLU A 167 23.70 -14.83 -12.34
CA GLU A 167 22.31 -15.00 -12.80
C GLU A 167 21.64 -13.65 -12.99
N ILE A 168 21.83 -12.74 -12.03
CA ILE A 168 21.35 -11.34 -12.12
C ILE A 168 21.95 -10.65 -13.36
N ALA A 169 23.25 -10.82 -13.59
CA ALA A 169 23.94 -10.25 -14.76
C ALA A 169 23.36 -10.76 -16.07
N ALA A 170 23.07 -12.07 -16.16
CA ALA A 170 22.46 -12.68 -17.33
C ALA A 170 21.04 -12.14 -17.55
N GLN A 171 20.19 -12.09 -16.51
CA GLN A 171 18.81 -11.62 -16.60
C GLN A 171 18.72 -10.13 -17.01
N LEU A 172 19.62 -9.30 -16.47
CA LEU A 172 19.64 -7.87 -16.77
C LEU A 172 20.47 -7.51 -18.02
N SER A 173 21.10 -8.51 -18.68
CA SER A 173 21.99 -8.32 -19.84
C SER A 173 23.12 -7.31 -19.56
N VAL A 174 23.74 -7.40 -18.37
CA VAL A 174 24.87 -6.58 -17.94
C VAL A 174 26.07 -7.45 -17.56
N ARG A 175 27.24 -6.82 -17.31
CA ARG A 175 28.42 -7.54 -16.81
C ARG A 175 28.28 -7.85 -15.33
N GLU A 176 28.83 -8.98 -14.88
CA GLU A 176 28.80 -9.38 -13.46
C GLU A 176 29.45 -8.32 -12.55
N ASP A 177 30.50 -7.65 -13.00
CA ASP A 177 31.14 -6.58 -12.23
C ASP A 177 30.25 -5.35 -12.04
N THR A 178 29.34 -5.09 -12.99
CA THR A 178 28.28 -4.07 -12.84
C THR A 178 27.34 -4.45 -11.70
N VAL A 179 26.89 -5.72 -11.65
CA VAL A 179 26.04 -6.22 -10.56
C VAL A 179 26.77 -6.12 -9.22
N LYS A 180 28.06 -6.53 -9.12
CA LYS A 180 28.85 -6.40 -7.89
C LYS A 180 28.92 -4.95 -7.40
N SER A 181 29.10 -4.01 -8.32
CA SER A 181 29.11 -2.57 -7.98
C SER A 181 27.75 -2.10 -7.46
N GLN A 182 26.65 -2.49 -8.13
CA GLN A 182 25.29 -2.15 -7.69
C GLN A 182 24.98 -2.76 -6.32
N VAL A 183 25.34 -4.02 -6.07
CA VAL A 183 25.19 -4.66 -4.75
C VAL A 183 25.92 -3.86 -3.67
N ARG A 184 27.17 -3.43 -3.91
CA ARG A 184 27.90 -2.62 -2.94
C ARG A 184 27.21 -1.29 -2.65
N ASN A 185 26.70 -0.62 -3.67
CA ASN A 185 25.96 0.62 -3.50
C ASN A 185 24.66 0.41 -2.71
N ILE A 186 23.91 -0.68 -3.01
CA ILE A 186 22.70 -1.06 -2.27
C ILE A 186 23.00 -1.27 -0.78
N LEU A 187 24.07 -2.05 -0.47
CA LEU A 187 24.47 -2.30 0.91
C LEU A 187 24.79 -0.98 1.65
N SER A 188 25.54 -0.08 1.00
CA SER A 188 25.90 1.23 1.55
C SER A 188 24.68 2.08 1.81
N LYS A 189 23.78 2.23 0.82
CA LYS A 189 22.58 3.07 0.91
C LYS A 189 21.55 2.58 1.93
N LEU A 190 21.44 1.25 2.10
CA LEU A 190 20.52 0.64 3.07
C LEU A 190 21.17 0.41 4.44
N GLY A 191 22.44 0.72 4.63
CA GLY A 191 23.17 0.37 5.87
C GLY A 191 23.18 -1.14 6.14
N ALA A 192 23.09 -1.96 5.09
CA ALA A 192 22.97 -3.40 5.21
C ALA A 192 24.33 -4.08 5.38
N LYS A 193 24.42 -5.08 6.28
CA LYS A 193 25.66 -5.83 6.56
C LYS A 193 26.02 -6.80 5.43
N ASP A 194 25.01 -7.37 4.78
CA ASP A 194 25.15 -8.34 3.70
C ASP A 194 23.93 -8.30 2.77
N ARG A 195 23.96 -9.11 1.71
CA ARG A 195 22.90 -9.15 0.69
C ARG A 195 21.56 -9.64 1.22
N THR A 196 21.57 -10.57 2.17
CA THR A 196 20.35 -11.09 2.80
C THR A 196 19.71 -10.02 3.67
N HIS A 197 20.52 -9.30 4.45
CA HIS A 197 20.05 -8.16 5.24
C HIS A 197 19.49 -7.05 4.34
N ALA A 198 20.12 -6.75 3.20
CA ALA A 198 19.59 -5.79 2.23
C ALA A 198 18.22 -6.20 1.67
N ALA A 199 18.05 -7.48 1.32
CA ALA A 199 16.76 -8.00 0.86
C ALA A 199 15.67 -7.87 1.94
N MET A 200 15.97 -8.19 3.19
CA MET A 200 15.05 -8.04 4.32
C MET A 200 14.65 -6.58 4.55
N ILE A 201 15.61 -5.66 4.51
CA ILE A 201 15.33 -4.21 4.61
C ILE A 201 14.43 -3.78 3.45
N GLY A 202 14.76 -4.20 2.22
CA GLY A 202 14.00 -3.87 1.03
C GLY A 202 12.53 -4.31 1.10
N LEU A 203 12.27 -5.50 1.62
CA LEU A 203 10.93 -6.03 1.85
C LEU A 203 10.21 -5.27 2.98
N LYS A 204 10.88 -5.08 4.12
CA LYS A 204 10.29 -4.37 5.28
C LYS A 204 9.90 -2.93 4.92
N ARG A 205 10.74 -2.21 4.19
CA ARG A 205 10.49 -0.82 3.76
C ARG A 205 9.55 -0.71 2.55
N GLY A 206 9.15 -1.83 1.95
CA GLY A 206 8.33 -1.84 0.72
C GLY A 206 9.06 -1.27 -0.51
N ILE A 207 10.39 -1.29 -0.52
CA ILE A 207 11.21 -0.95 -1.70
C ILE A 207 11.00 -1.98 -2.80
N ILE A 208 10.92 -3.25 -2.41
CA ILE A 208 10.63 -4.41 -3.24
C ILE A 208 9.49 -5.22 -2.65
N GLU A 209 8.80 -5.97 -3.50
CA GLU A 209 7.77 -6.94 -3.14
C GLU A 209 8.13 -8.27 -3.81
N LEU A 210 7.86 -9.40 -3.14
CA LEU A 210 7.94 -10.73 -3.75
C LEU A 210 6.57 -11.06 -4.31
N GLU A 211 6.54 -11.53 -5.56
CA GLU A 211 5.31 -12.04 -6.15
C GLU A 211 4.83 -13.25 -5.35
N ARG A 212 3.56 -13.24 -4.96
CA ARG A 212 2.91 -14.42 -4.37
C ARG A 212 2.71 -15.44 -5.51
N SER A 213 3.42 -16.55 -5.43
CA SER A 213 3.21 -17.71 -6.32
C SER A 213 1.85 -18.34 -6.06
#